data_ee48391e2d0ef1b975865311c02e3799
#
_entry.id   ee48391e2d0ef1b975865311c02e3799
#
_cell.length_a   1.000
_cell.length_b   1.000
_cell.length_c   1.000
_cell.angle_alpha   90.00
_cell.angle_beta   90.00
_cell.angle_gamma   90.00
#
_symmetry.space_group_name_H-M   'P 1'
#
loop_
_entity.id
_entity.type
_entity.pdbx_description
1 polymer ?
#
loop_
_entity_poly.entity_id
_entity_poly.type
_entity_poly.pdbx_seq_one_letter_code
_entity_poly.pdbx_strand_id
1 'polypeptide(L)'
;MEKLCGGPVAACWCCLLVVVFLSGSSAIAQTRSNAPIVRPGCPTHCGNLTVPYPFGIGIGSECALDSGFEISCDTTTVSNQGRAIFRGWSGLRFVYNISETQISVAHSPMLATNCYDSKGALVRKPPFLLQTYWVLPIQRYYHCSLSPENKITTIGCDDTLVISQGTNITSTCSNASQVPHNGACSGIGCCQLPLPKGSNKVYNISMLSASNHTRVWSFNPCSYMFLGDTSRFRLLGASDFSNPNFTRRVVETVPVVLDWAIGDLSCKEAESSSGYACQANSHCVDSGTGFGGYRCECDYGYEGNPYLTQGCFMALDRPIGNLSCNEAQKRSGYACQANSHCVDSGRTGNGGYMCRCDDGYEGK
;
A
#
# COMPACT_ATOMS: atom_id res chain seq x y z
N MET A 1 15.12 -6.15 -25.64
CA MET A 1 16.41 -6.81 -25.45
C MET A 1 16.27 -8.25 -25.92
N GLU A 2 17.10 -8.63 -26.86
CA GLU A 2 17.06 -9.95 -27.48
C GLU A 2 17.71 -10.98 -26.55
N LYS A 3 16.98 -12.04 -26.21
CA LYS A 3 17.57 -13.18 -25.47
C LYS A 3 18.25 -14.12 -26.48
N LEU A 4 19.57 -14.12 -26.48
CA LEU A 4 20.37 -15.06 -27.26
C LEU A 4 20.59 -16.35 -26.45
N CYS A 5 20.20 -17.49 -26.99
CA CYS A 5 20.56 -18.79 -26.44
C CYS A 5 21.93 -19.23 -26.99
N GLY A 6 22.87 -19.55 -26.10
CA GLY A 6 24.22 -20.02 -26.50
C GLY A 6 24.23 -21.43 -27.09
N GLY A 7 25.28 -21.81 -27.81
CA GLY A 7 25.40 -23.09 -28.52
C GLY A 7 25.46 -24.33 -27.63
N PRO A 8 25.42 -25.55 -28.22
CA PRO A 8 25.32 -26.78 -27.47
C PRO A 8 26.55 -27.04 -26.61
N VAL A 9 26.31 -27.53 -25.39
CA VAL A 9 27.37 -27.99 -24.49
C VAL A 9 27.92 -29.28 -25.04
N ALA A 10 29.05 -29.22 -25.73
CA ALA A 10 29.73 -30.40 -26.25
C ALA A 10 30.27 -31.23 -25.05
N ALA A 11 29.68 -32.41 -24.86
CA ALA A 11 30.21 -33.40 -23.94
C ALA A 11 31.50 -34.00 -24.52
N CYS A 12 32.65 -33.55 -24.04
CA CYS A 12 33.94 -34.17 -24.38
C CYS A 12 34.22 -35.30 -23.39
N TRP A 13 34.03 -36.56 -23.84
CA TRP A 13 34.49 -37.72 -23.15
C TRP A 13 36.00 -37.92 -23.35
N CYS A 14 36.82 -37.61 -22.35
CA CYS A 14 38.15 -38.14 -22.23
C CYS A 14 38.40 -38.60 -20.79
N CYS A 15 38.42 -39.89 -20.60
CA CYS A 15 38.96 -40.56 -19.42
C CYS A 15 40.43 -40.21 -19.24
N LEU A 16 40.83 -39.75 -18.04
CA LEU A 16 42.07 -40.20 -17.39
C LEU A 16 42.09 -39.71 -15.92
N LEU A 17 42.38 -40.68 -15.03
CA LEU A 17 42.53 -40.55 -13.59
C LEU A 17 43.57 -39.52 -13.19
N VAL A 18 43.13 -38.49 -12.44
CA VAL A 18 43.98 -37.80 -11.48
C VAL A 18 43.12 -37.46 -10.25
N VAL A 19 43.47 -38.05 -9.13
CA VAL A 19 42.97 -37.74 -7.82
C VAL A 19 43.55 -36.35 -7.44
N VAL A 20 42.72 -35.32 -7.48
CA VAL A 20 43.04 -34.01 -6.94
C VAL A 20 41.92 -33.62 -5.99
N PHE A 21 42.27 -33.33 -4.77
CA PHE A 21 41.40 -32.74 -3.76
C PHE A 21 40.67 -31.53 -4.34
N LEU A 22 39.41 -31.68 -4.64
CA LEU A 22 38.50 -30.59 -4.93
C LEU A 22 37.80 -30.21 -3.62
N SER A 23 38.30 -29.14 -3.00
CA SER A 23 37.47 -28.32 -2.17
C SER A 23 36.27 -27.84 -3.02
N GLY A 24 35.21 -28.61 -2.93
CA GLY A 24 33.97 -28.33 -3.64
C GLY A 24 33.36 -27.03 -3.11
N SER A 25 33.59 -25.93 -3.83
CA SER A 25 32.63 -24.83 -3.79
C SER A 25 31.36 -25.35 -4.44
N SER A 26 30.45 -25.89 -3.62
CA SER A 26 29.07 -26.12 -4.02
C SER A 26 28.48 -24.76 -4.34
N ALA A 27 28.47 -24.38 -5.60
CA ALA A 27 27.59 -23.37 -6.09
C ALA A 27 26.17 -23.90 -5.84
N ILE A 28 25.60 -23.54 -4.71
CA ILE A 28 24.20 -23.76 -4.40
C ILE A 28 23.45 -22.98 -5.49
N ALA A 29 22.85 -23.71 -6.43
CA ALA A 29 21.82 -23.17 -7.29
C ALA A 29 20.70 -22.68 -6.34
N GLN A 30 20.72 -21.41 -5.97
CA GLN A 30 19.66 -20.78 -5.22
C GLN A 30 18.40 -20.84 -6.08
N THR A 31 17.48 -21.68 -5.67
CA THR A 31 16.11 -21.67 -6.17
C THR A 31 15.55 -20.26 -5.99
N ARG A 32 15.16 -19.65 -7.09
CA ARG A 32 14.86 -18.23 -7.29
C ARG A 32 13.62 -17.66 -6.59
N SER A 33 13.12 -18.29 -5.54
CA SER A 33 12.03 -17.77 -4.72
C SER A 33 12.49 -16.81 -3.60
N ASN A 34 13.80 -16.55 -3.45
CA ASN A 34 14.37 -15.82 -2.32
C ASN A 34 15.18 -14.60 -2.75
N ALA A 35 14.60 -13.74 -3.60
CA ALA A 35 15.16 -12.40 -3.77
C ALA A 35 15.20 -11.67 -2.42
N PRO A 36 16.35 -11.08 -2.04
CA PRO A 36 16.42 -10.34 -0.79
C PRO A 36 15.44 -9.16 -0.84
N ILE A 37 14.57 -9.09 0.15
CA ILE A 37 13.61 -7.99 0.30
C ILE A 37 14.07 -6.95 1.33
N VAL A 38 15.12 -7.25 2.09
CA VAL A 38 15.72 -6.41 3.13
C VAL A 38 17.24 -6.39 2.99
N ARG A 39 17.91 -5.45 3.67
CA ARG A 39 19.36 -5.44 3.79
C ARG A 39 19.89 -6.70 4.50
N PRO A 40 21.09 -7.18 4.16
CA PRO A 40 21.70 -8.32 4.83
C PRO A 40 21.73 -8.15 6.36
N GLY A 41 21.32 -9.19 7.08
CA GLY A 41 21.28 -9.17 8.55
C GLY A 41 20.05 -8.50 9.18
N CYS A 42 19.16 -7.91 8.38
CA CYS A 42 17.97 -7.25 8.89
C CYS A 42 16.77 -8.20 8.97
N PRO A 43 15.87 -8.01 9.96
CA PRO A 43 14.63 -8.76 10.06
C PRO A 43 13.70 -8.48 8.89
N THR A 44 13.03 -9.51 8.38
CA THR A 44 12.09 -9.43 7.26
C THR A 44 10.65 -9.23 7.70
N HIS A 45 10.30 -9.63 8.92
CA HIS A 45 8.94 -9.66 9.41
C HIS A 45 8.81 -9.08 10.82
N CYS A 46 7.68 -8.41 11.06
CA CYS A 46 7.20 -8.07 12.39
C CYS A 46 5.82 -8.70 12.58
N GLY A 47 5.74 -9.78 13.34
CA GLY A 47 4.54 -10.63 13.35
C GLY A 47 4.24 -11.17 11.95
N ASN A 48 3.04 -10.96 11.47
CA ASN A 48 2.60 -11.38 10.14
C ASN A 48 2.92 -10.36 9.03
N LEU A 49 3.45 -9.18 9.38
CA LEU A 49 3.77 -8.14 8.40
C LEU A 49 5.17 -8.34 7.84
N THR A 50 5.26 -8.44 6.52
CA THR A 50 6.53 -8.34 5.79
C THR A 50 6.91 -6.85 5.67
N VAL A 51 8.15 -6.51 5.99
CA VAL A 51 8.67 -5.15 5.93
C VAL A 51 9.81 -5.09 4.91
N PRO A 52 9.52 -4.77 3.64
CA PRO A 52 10.53 -4.69 2.60
C PRO A 52 11.33 -3.37 2.71
N TYR A 53 12.59 -3.40 2.31
CA TYR A 53 13.36 -2.19 2.11
C TYR A 53 12.72 -1.33 0.97
N PRO A 54 12.58 0.00 1.06
CA PRO A 54 13.34 0.93 1.92
C PRO A 54 12.88 1.03 3.38
N PHE A 55 11.77 0.39 3.76
CA PHE A 55 11.43 0.24 5.18
C PHE A 55 12.36 -0.76 5.87
N GLY A 56 12.52 -0.60 7.19
CA GLY A 56 13.36 -1.50 7.96
C GLY A 56 12.91 -1.61 9.41
N ILE A 57 13.06 -2.82 10.00
CA ILE A 57 12.70 -3.09 11.38
C ILE A 57 13.85 -2.75 12.30
N GLY A 58 13.57 -1.93 13.31
CA GLY A 58 14.51 -1.50 14.33
C GLY A 58 14.87 -0.02 14.22
N ILE A 59 14.65 0.70 15.33
CA ILE A 59 15.01 2.13 15.42
C ILE A 59 16.52 2.27 15.52
N GLY A 60 17.13 3.04 14.60
CA GLY A 60 18.58 3.22 14.55
C GLY A 60 19.38 1.98 14.14
N SER A 61 18.73 0.96 13.55
CA SER A 61 19.36 -0.32 13.20
C SER A 61 20.05 -0.33 11.83
N GLU A 62 20.01 0.76 11.08
CA GLU A 62 20.48 0.87 9.69
C GLU A 62 19.74 -0.08 8.69
N CYS A 63 18.66 -0.73 9.14
CA CYS A 63 17.85 -1.63 8.30
C CYS A 63 16.91 -0.89 7.36
N ALA A 64 16.57 0.35 7.63
CA ALA A 64 15.81 1.25 6.78
C ALA A 64 16.71 2.14 5.91
N LEU A 65 16.14 2.79 4.91
CA LEU A 65 16.87 3.77 4.09
C LEU A 65 17.34 4.97 4.93
N ASP A 66 16.42 5.48 5.75
CA ASP A 66 16.65 6.51 6.76
C ASP A 66 15.61 6.40 7.88
N SER A 67 15.66 7.30 8.86
CA SER A 67 14.78 7.31 10.03
C SER A 67 13.29 7.47 9.70
N GLY A 68 12.96 8.01 8.52
CA GLY A 68 11.56 8.16 8.06
C GLY A 68 10.93 6.85 7.58
N PHE A 69 11.74 5.81 7.33
CA PHE A 69 11.29 4.47 6.92
C PHE A 69 11.43 3.42 8.04
N GLU A 70 11.81 3.82 9.25
CA GLU A 70 11.96 2.89 10.37
C GLU A 70 10.63 2.37 10.90
N ILE A 71 10.56 1.07 11.11
CA ILE A 71 9.46 0.35 11.73
C ILE A 71 9.90 -0.19 13.08
N SER A 72 9.23 0.20 14.16
CA SER A 72 9.40 -0.42 15.47
C SER A 72 8.53 -1.69 15.55
N CYS A 73 9.11 -2.78 16.02
CA CYS A 73 8.36 -4.02 16.22
C CYS A 73 8.11 -4.24 17.71
N ASP A 74 6.87 -4.05 18.15
CA ASP A 74 6.47 -4.26 19.53
C ASP A 74 6.10 -5.74 19.76
N THR A 75 6.89 -6.44 20.53
CA THR A 75 6.70 -7.85 20.90
C THR A 75 6.13 -8.02 22.31
N THR A 76 5.81 -6.92 23.02
CA THR A 76 5.35 -6.96 24.41
C THR A 76 3.86 -7.29 24.57
N THR A 77 3.11 -7.39 23.47
CA THR A 77 1.68 -7.67 23.53
C THR A 77 1.39 -9.13 23.87
N VAL A 78 0.30 -9.36 24.62
CA VAL A 78 -0.13 -10.66 25.18
C VAL A 78 -0.26 -11.79 24.14
N SER A 79 -0.33 -11.47 22.86
CA SER A 79 -0.48 -12.45 21.77
C SER A 79 0.83 -13.02 21.24
N ASN A 80 2.00 -12.63 21.75
CA ASN A 80 3.33 -12.98 21.22
C ASN A 80 3.51 -12.75 19.72
N GLN A 81 2.56 -12.13 19.07
CA GLN A 81 2.66 -11.71 17.66
C GLN A 81 3.15 -10.25 17.65
N GLY A 82 4.35 -10.01 17.16
CA GLY A 82 4.91 -8.68 17.03
C GLY A 82 3.96 -7.75 16.28
N ARG A 83 3.84 -6.50 16.75
CA ARG A 83 3.05 -5.45 16.09
C ARG A 83 3.97 -4.39 15.52
N ALA A 84 3.90 -4.18 14.23
CA ALA A 84 4.67 -3.15 13.55
C ALA A 84 4.10 -1.76 13.84
N ILE A 85 4.97 -0.82 14.20
CA ILE A 85 4.62 0.56 14.54
C ILE A 85 5.45 1.50 13.68
N PHE A 86 4.77 2.40 12.98
CA PHE A 86 5.35 3.42 12.13
C PHE A 86 5.22 4.81 12.77
N ARG A 87 6.28 5.62 12.66
CA ARG A 87 6.32 6.99 13.21
C ARG A 87 6.20 8.07 12.15
N GLY A 88 6.23 7.72 10.89
CA GLY A 88 6.38 8.65 9.77
C GLY A 88 5.19 9.57 9.49
N TRP A 89 4.08 9.47 10.23
CA TRP A 89 2.91 10.34 10.05
C TRP A 89 2.12 10.53 11.34
N SER A 90 2.06 11.77 11.83
CA SER A 90 1.20 12.18 12.97
C SER A 90 1.26 11.25 14.21
N GLY A 91 2.46 10.78 14.59
CA GLY A 91 2.70 9.95 15.77
C GLY A 91 2.79 8.45 15.49
N LEU A 92 2.73 7.64 16.55
CA LEU A 92 2.85 6.19 16.46
C LEU A 92 1.60 5.56 15.87
N ARG A 93 1.73 4.70 14.86
CA ARG A 93 0.64 3.99 14.19
C ARG A 93 0.98 2.53 13.97
N PHE A 94 0.03 1.65 14.25
CA PHE A 94 0.15 0.26 13.84
C PHE A 94 0.07 0.15 12.32
N VAL A 95 0.93 -0.68 11.74
CA VAL A 95 0.99 -0.92 10.31
C VAL A 95 0.24 -2.20 9.98
N TYR A 96 -0.64 -2.13 8.99
CA TYR A 96 -1.38 -3.29 8.48
C TYR A 96 -0.76 -3.86 7.20
N ASN A 97 -0.22 -3.00 6.34
CA ASN A 97 0.37 -3.40 5.07
C ASN A 97 1.40 -2.39 4.58
N ILE A 98 2.40 -2.88 3.87
CA ILE A 98 3.38 -2.07 3.13
C ILE A 98 3.42 -2.62 1.70
N SER A 99 3.25 -1.74 0.72
CA SER A 99 3.35 -2.05 -0.70
C SER A 99 4.43 -1.19 -1.36
N GLU A 100 4.65 -1.39 -2.64
CA GLU A 100 5.63 -0.64 -3.45
C GLU A 100 5.34 0.87 -3.50
N THR A 101 4.11 1.30 -3.21
CA THR A 101 3.68 2.70 -3.32
C THR A 101 3.04 3.23 -2.05
N GLN A 102 2.59 2.37 -1.16
CA GLN A 102 1.71 2.74 -0.06
C GLN A 102 2.04 2.01 1.24
N ILE A 103 1.70 2.66 2.35
CA ILE A 103 1.66 2.07 3.68
C ILE A 103 0.25 2.26 4.26
N SER A 104 -0.37 1.18 4.73
CA SER A 104 -1.67 1.21 5.40
C SER A 104 -1.49 1.15 6.90
N VAL A 105 -2.03 2.14 7.60
CA VAL A 105 -1.85 2.29 9.04
C VAL A 105 -3.18 2.31 9.79
N ALA A 106 -3.13 2.00 11.07
CA ALA A 106 -4.30 2.01 11.93
C ALA A 106 -4.92 3.40 12.02
N HIS A 107 -6.24 3.41 12.04
CA HIS A 107 -7.06 4.59 12.18
C HIS A 107 -6.96 5.16 13.61
N SER A 108 -6.42 6.34 13.78
CA SER A 108 -6.46 7.18 15.00
C SER A 108 -5.58 8.42 14.80
N PRO A 109 -5.92 9.61 15.18
CA PRO A 109 -7.10 10.11 15.92
C PRO A 109 -8.21 10.66 14.99
N MET A 110 -8.31 10.23 13.76
CA MET A 110 -9.21 10.78 12.75
C MET A 110 -10.60 10.11 12.78
N LEU A 111 -11.14 9.98 13.99
CA LEU A 111 -12.49 9.53 14.24
C LEU A 111 -13.18 10.52 15.20
N ALA A 112 -14.31 11.07 14.78
CA ALA A 112 -15.16 11.92 15.60
C ALA A 112 -16.51 11.23 15.86
N THR A 113 -17.08 11.48 17.02
CA THR A 113 -18.37 10.92 17.42
C THR A 113 -19.18 11.98 18.16
N ASN A 114 -20.40 12.21 17.71
CA ASN A 114 -21.39 13.02 18.40
C ASN A 114 -22.58 12.15 18.76
N CYS A 115 -22.93 12.07 20.04
CA CYS A 115 -24.13 11.40 20.47
C CYS A 115 -25.02 12.39 21.22
N TYR A 116 -26.32 12.29 21.02
CA TYR A 116 -27.34 13.18 21.57
C TYR A 116 -28.31 12.40 22.45
N ASP A 117 -28.91 13.08 23.42
CA ASP A 117 -30.07 12.54 24.13
C ASP A 117 -31.36 12.85 23.36
N SER A 118 -32.50 12.38 23.88
CA SER A 118 -33.80 12.57 23.24
C SER A 118 -34.25 14.05 23.16
N LYS A 119 -33.58 14.96 23.88
CA LYS A 119 -33.83 16.40 23.86
C LYS A 119 -32.83 17.16 22.98
N GLY A 120 -31.91 16.46 22.33
CA GLY A 120 -30.87 17.03 21.50
C GLY A 120 -29.66 17.59 22.26
N ALA A 121 -29.54 17.26 23.53
CA ALA A 121 -28.34 17.62 24.27
C ALA A 121 -27.20 16.64 23.94
N LEU A 122 -26.00 17.19 23.73
CA LEU A 122 -24.81 16.39 23.41
C LEU A 122 -24.38 15.55 24.61
N VAL A 123 -24.33 14.25 24.42
CA VAL A 123 -23.97 13.28 25.48
C VAL A 123 -22.50 12.89 25.32
N ARG A 124 -21.67 13.17 26.32
CA ARG A 124 -20.28 12.75 26.36
C ARG A 124 -20.17 11.27 26.78
N LYS A 125 -19.71 10.40 25.88
CA LYS A 125 -19.39 8.99 26.20
C LYS A 125 -17.87 8.81 26.23
N PRO A 126 -17.24 8.50 27.39
CA PRO A 126 -15.87 8.03 27.43
C PRO A 126 -15.73 6.70 26.65
N PRO A 127 -14.57 6.37 26.06
CA PRO A 127 -13.28 7.06 26.14
C PRO A 127 -12.97 8.01 24.99
N PHE A 128 -13.95 8.33 24.15
CA PHE A 128 -13.70 9.11 22.93
C PHE A 128 -13.79 10.62 23.20
N LEU A 129 -12.75 11.36 22.81
CA LEU A 129 -12.77 12.81 22.80
C LEU A 129 -13.83 13.26 21.80
N LEU A 130 -14.74 14.13 22.25
CA LEU A 130 -15.67 14.83 21.37
C LEU A 130 -14.88 15.80 20.50
N GLN A 131 -14.50 15.36 19.30
CA GLN A 131 -14.01 16.25 18.28
C GLN A 131 -15.14 16.51 17.29
N THR A 132 -15.74 17.67 17.36
CA THR A 132 -16.74 18.11 16.39
C THR A 132 -16.10 18.66 15.12
N TYR A 133 -14.79 18.87 15.15
CA TYR A 133 -14.01 19.35 14.01
C TYR A 133 -12.61 18.75 13.99
N TRP A 134 -12.02 18.66 12.82
CA TRP A 134 -10.64 18.32 12.60
C TRP A 134 -9.91 19.43 11.88
N VAL A 135 -8.66 19.60 12.24
CA VAL A 135 -7.69 20.34 11.43
C VAL A 135 -6.90 19.27 10.68
N LEU A 136 -7.17 19.14 9.39
CA LEU A 136 -6.50 18.18 8.52
C LEU A 136 -5.43 18.90 7.70
N PRO A 137 -4.15 18.82 8.10
CA PRO A 137 -3.07 19.30 7.26
C PRO A 137 -2.85 18.25 6.15
N ILE A 138 -3.15 18.64 4.91
CA ILE A 138 -2.73 17.88 3.74
C ILE A 138 -1.32 18.37 3.40
N GLN A 139 -0.36 17.73 4.03
CA GLN A 139 1.06 18.00 3.84
C GLN A 139 1.81 16.67 3.88
N ARG A 140 3.04 16.69 3.39
CA ARG A 140 3.93 15.56 3.54
C ARG A 140 4.54 15.56 4.94
N TYR A 141 4.57 14.39 5.56
CA TYR A 141 5.29 14.12 6.80
C TYR A 141 6.41 13.14 6.50
N TYR A 142 7.66 13.57 6.67
CA TYR A 142 8.82 12.76 6.26
C TYR A 142 8.65 12.30 4.80
N HIS A 143 8.48 11.01 4.60
CA HIS A 143 8.32 10.38 3.28
C HIS A 143 6.87 10.05 2.92
N CYS A 144 5.89 10.39 3.75
CA CYS A 144 4.50 9.97 3.58
C CYS A 144 3.53 11.14 3.42
N SER A 145 2.53 10.96 2.57
CA SER A 145 1.38 11.86 2.38
C SER A 145 0.08 11.04 2.37
N LEU A 146 -1.05 11.69 2.69
CA LEU A 146 -2.34 11.01 2.60
C LEU A 146 -2.65 10.61 1.16
N SER A 147 -2.92 9.33 0.94
CA SER A 147 -3.35 8.82 -0.36
C SER A 147 -4.74 9.36 -0.73
N PRO A 148 -4.99 9.68 -2.02
CA PRO A 148 -6.32 10.05 -2.51
C PRO A 148 -7.35 8.91 -2.44
N GLU A 149 -6.95 7.69 -2.14
CA GLU A 149 -7.85 6.56 -1.87
C GLU A 149 -8.66 6.74 -0.59
N ASN A 150 -8.12 7.51 0.37
CA ASN A 150 -8.87 7.85 1.57
C ASN A 150 -10.03 8.79 1.24
N LYS A 151 -11.15 8.57 1.92
CA LYS A 151 -12.28 9.49 1.91
C LYS A 151 -12.67 9.87 3.32
N ILE A 152 -13.23 11.06 3.46
CA ILE A 152 -13.89 11.47 4.69
C ILE A 152 -15.31 10.92 4.62
N THR A 153 -15.66 10.08 5.59
CA THR A 153 -16.96 9.42 5.68
C THR A 153 -17.71 9.97 6.88
N THR A 154 -18.99 10.36 6.68
CA THR A 154 -19.92 10.74 7.73
C THR A 154 -21.05 9.73 7.79
N ILE A 155 -21.37 9.28 9.00
CA ILE A 155 -22.42 8.31 9.30
C ILE A 155 -23.45 8.97 10.20
N GLY A 156 -24.71 8.98 9.78
CA GLY A 156 -25.85 9.55 10.49
C GLY A 156 -26.91 10.05 9.52
N CYS A 157 -28.09 10.41 10.02
CA CYS A 157 -29.25 10.82 9.23
C CYS A 157 -29.60 12.31 9.33
N ASP A 158 -28.92 13.06 10.16
CA ASP A 158 -29.17 14.48 10.43
C ASP A 158 -27.89 15.32 10.34
N ASP A 159 -26.90 14.81 9.60
CA ASP A 159 -25.53 15.31 9.69
C ASP A 159 -25.08 15.91 8.37
N THR A 160 -24.40 17.06 8.46
CA THR A 160 -23.70 17.71 7.36
C THR A 160 -22.20 17.72 7.64
N LEU A 161 -21.44 17.19 6.71
CA LEU A 161 -19.98 17.32 6.68
C LEU A 161 -19.63 18.66 6.02
N VAL A 162 -18.92 19.50 6.74
CA VAL A 162 -18.47 20.81 6.29
C VAL A 162 -16.94 20.81 6.20
N ILE A 163 -16.43 21.14 5.02
CA ILE A 163 -14.99 21.30 4.79
C ILE A 163 -14.72 22.76 4.46
N SER A 164 -13.83 23.41 5.20
CA SER A 164 -13.41 24.79 4.89
C SER A 164 -12.84 24.86 3.47
N GLN A 165 -13.29 25.81 2.67
CA GLN A 165 -12.92 25.99 1.26
C GLN A 165 -13.38 24.85 0.32
N GLY A 166 -14.32 24.01 0.76
CA GLY A 166 -14.78 22.84 0.01
C GLY A 166 -16.29 22.74 -0.11
N THR A 167 -16.72 21.59 -0.59
CA THR A 167 -18.13 21.24 -0.76
C THR A 167 -18.67 20.66 0.54
N ASN A 168 -19.86 21.12 0.94
CA ASN A 168 -20.61 20.51 2.03
C ASN A 168 -21.42 19.34 1.49
N ILE A 169 -21.48 18.24 2.23
CA ILE A 169 -22.39 17.13 1.93
C ILE A 169 -23.24 16.80 3.15
N THR A 170 -24.49 16.50 2.88
CA THR A 170 -25.47 16.17 3.91
C THR A 170 -25.94 14.74 3.76
N SER A 171 -25.99 14.01 4.86
CA SER A 171 -26.60 12.71 4.98
C SER A 171 -27.96 12.85 5.63
N THR A 172 -28.99 12.36 4.96
CA THR A 172 -30.38 12.48 5.42
C THR A 172 -31.10 11.15 5.37
N CYS A 173 -31.93 10.88 6.38
CA CYS A 173 -32.92 9.80 6.34
C CYS A 173 -34.03 10.11 7.37
N SER A 174 -35.28 9.75 7.03
CA SER A 174 -36.44 10.02 7.89
C SER A 174 -36.79 8.86 8.81
N ASN A 175 -36.34 7.65 8.48
CA ASN A 175 -36.58 6.45 9.28
C ASN A 175 -35.49 5.38 9.02
N ALA A 176 -35.41 4.40 9.91
CA ALA A 176 -34.42 3.34 9.87
C ALA A 176 -34.44 2.48 8.60
N SER A 177 -35.64 2.29 8.00
CA SER A 177 -35.78 1.43 6.82
C SER A 177 -35.20 2.02 5.53
N GLN A 178 -34.95 3.33 5.51
CA GLN A 178 -34.29 4.00 4.38
C GLN A 178 -32.78 3.76 4.35
N VAL A 179 -32.19 3.38 5.47
CA VAL A 179 -30.72 3.20 5.57
C VAL A 179 -30.30 1.92 4.87
N PRO A 180 -29.39 1.99 3.87
CA PRO A 180 -28.99 0.83 3.10
C PRO A 180 -28.30 -0.24 3.96
N HIS A 181 -28.64 -1.50 3.76
CA HIS A 181 -27.97 -2.66 4.36
C HIS A 181 -26.87 -3.26 3.47
N ASN A 182 -26.67 -2.73 2.29
CA ASN A 182 -25.75 -3.27 1.28
C ASN A 182 -24.33 -2.65 1.35
N GLY A 183 -24.07 -1.81 2.31
CA GLY A 183 -22.78 -1.14 2.50
C GLY A 183 -22.58 0.13 1.68
N ALA A 184 -23.57 0.55 0.87
CA ALA A 184 -23.43 1.74 0.03
C ALA A 184 -23.54 3.04 0.85
N CYS A 185 -22.66 4.00 0.58
CA CYS A 185 -22.71 5.36 1.08
C CYS A 185 -23.22 6.29 -0.03
N SER A 186 -24.51 6.49 -0.09
CA SER A 186 -25.19 7.19 -1.19
C SER A 186 -25.88 8.50 -0.79
N GLY A 187 -25.59 9.02 0.41
CA GLY A 187 -26.26 10.21 0.97
C GLY A 187 -27.41 9.86 1.93
N ILE A 188 -27.75 8.59 2.08
CA ILE A 188 -28.79 8.11 3.01
C ILE A 188 -28.11 7.37 4.15
N GLY A 189 -28.05 8.00 5.33
CA GLY A 189 -27.38 7.46 6.51
C GLY A 189 -25.85 7.41 6.45
N CYS A 190 -25.28 7.69 5.29
CA CYS A 190 -23.85 7.71 5.05
C CYS A 190 -23.50 8.56 3.83
N CYS A 191 -22.51 9.45 3.98
CA CYS A 191 -21.91 10.18 2.85
C CYS A 191 -20.40 10.09 2.87
N GLN A 192 -19.80 10.27 1.68
CA GLN A 192 -18.37 10.23 1.50
C GLN A 192 -17.89 11.37 0.62
N LEU A 193 -16.79 12.01 1.05
CA LEU A 193 -16.07 13.01 0.27
C LEU A 193 -14.64 12.57 0.01
N PRO A 194 -14.15 12.68 -1.23
CA PRO A 194 -12.74 12.52 -1.51
C PRO A 194 -11.94 13.61 -0.79
N LEU A 195 -10.70 13.31 -0.47
CA LEU A 195 -9.78 14.34 0.03
C LEU A 195 -9.58 15.41 -1.04
N PRO A 196 -9.58 16.70 -0.64
CA PRO A 196 -9.23 17.78 -1.55
C PRO A 196 -7.81 17.55 -2.09
N LYS A 197 -7.64 17.63 -3.40
CA LYS A 197 -6.31 17.62 -4.03
C LYS A 197 -5.64 18.97 -3.80
N GLY A 198 -4.39 18.96 -3.43
CA GLY A 198 -3.62 20.19 -3.34
C GLY A 198 -2.46 20.09 -2.37
N SER A 199 -1.49 20.95 -2.59
CA SER A 199 -0.26 21.04 -1.83
C SER A 199 -0.44 21.86 -0.55
N ASN A 200 0.14 21.40 0.55
CA ASN A 200 0.38 22.14 1.82
C ASN A 200 -0.81 22.97 2.34
N LYS A 201 -2.04 22.48 2.18
CA LYS A 201 -3.24 23.14 2.69
C LYS A 201 -3.72 22.51 3.97
N VAL A 202 -4.25 23.31 4.85
CA VAL A 202 -4.91 22.89 6.07
C VAL A 202 -6.43 23.04 5.88
N TYR A 203 -7.16 21.95 6.09
CA TYR A 203 -8.63 21.95 6.02
C TYR A 203 -9.21 21.82 7.41
N ASN A 204 -10.15 22.70 7.73
CA ASN A 204 -11.01 22.53 8.89
C ASN A 204 -12.21 21.69 8.45
N ILE A 205 -12.42 20.57 9.11
CA ILE A 205 -13.47 19.61 8.80
C ILE A 205 -14.35 19.52 10.04
N SER A 206 -15.65 19.74 9.87
CA SER A 206 -16.61 19.65 10.96
C SER A 206 -17.84 18.85 10.57
N MET A 207 -18.48 18.27 11.55
CA MET A 207 -19.74 17.56 11.45
C MET A 207 -20.79 18.35 12.21
N LEU A 208 -21.82 18.80 11.52
CA LEU A 208 -22.91 19.59 12.06
C LEU A 208 -24.22 18.82 11.94
N SER A 209 -25.00 18.81 13.00
CA SER A 209 -26.36 18.25 12.97
C SER A 209 -27.37 19.37 12.75
N ALA A 210 -28.37 19.12 11.91
CA ALA A 210 -29.42 20.10 11.59
C ALA A 210 -30.43 20.27 12.75
N SER A 211 -30.70 19.20 13.52
CA SER A 211 -31.69 19.22 14.60
C SER A 211 -31.18 18.58 15.91
N ASN A 212 -29.85 18.44 16.06
CA ASN A 212 -29.26 17.71 17.18
C ASN A 212 -29.88 16.32 17.35
N HIS A 213 -30.15 15.67 16.24
CA HIS A 213 -30.78 14.36 16.16
C HIS A 213 -32.18 14.23 16.78
N THR A 214 -32.83 15.29 17.26
CA THR A 214 -34.14 15.20 17.93
C THR A 214 -35.20 14.51 17.09
N ARG A 215 -35.14 14.65 15.75
CA ARG A 215 -36.11 14.04 14.80
C ARG A 215 -35.80 12.60 14.47
N VAL A 216 -34.58 12.15 14.66
CA VAL A 216 -34.11 10.82 14.29
C VAL A 216 -33.57 10.01 15.48
N TRP A 217 -33.62 10.59 16.67
CA TRP A 217 -33.01 10.04 17.88
C TRP A 217 -33.40 8.60 18.19
N SER A 218 -34.63 8.21 17.91
CA SER A 218 -35.14 6.86 18.19
C SER A 218 -34.35 5.73 17.51
N PHE A 219 -33.72 6.03 16.37
CA PHE A 219 -32.91 5.05 15.63
C PHE A 219 -31.51 5.54 15.29
N ASN A 220 -31.27 6.85 15.36
CA ASN A 220 -29.96 7.46 15.09
C ASN A 220 -29.56 8.43 16.22
N PRO A 221 -29.19 7.93 17.40
CA PRO A 221 -28.77 8.79 18.52
C PRO A 221 -27.34 9.31 18.34
N CYS A 222 -26.49 8.69 17.52
CA CYS A 222 -25.10 9.08 17.32
C CYS A 222 -24.76 9.24 15.85
N SER A 223 -23.87 10.18 15.59
CA SER A 223 -23.18 10.33 14.32
C SER A 223 -21.68 10.13 14.46
N TYR A 224 -21.06 9.75 13.35
CA TYR A 224 -19.64 9.46 13.30
C TYR A 224 -19.02 10.09 12.06
N MET A 225 -17.77 10.50 12.20
CA MET A 225 -16.97 10.99 11.08
C MET A 225 -15.59 10.36 11.16
N PHE A 226 -15.08 9.82 10.04
CA PHE A 226 -13.75 9.25 9.98
C PHE A 226 -13.13 9.42 8.60
N LEU A 227 -11.79 9.32 8.56
CA LEU A 227 -10.99 9.32 7.37
C LEU A 227 -10.39 7.92 7.17
N GLY A 228 -10.45 7.37 5.96
CA GLY A 228 -9.78 6.11 5.66
C GLY A 228 -10.15 5.52 4.30
N ASP A 229 -9.59 4.37 4.00
CA ASP A 229 -9.89 3.58 2.81
C ASP A 229 -11.31 3.01 2.89
N THR A 230 -12.19 3.62 2.12
CA THR A 230 -13.61 3.28 2.12
C THR A 230 -13.93 1.96 1.41
N SER A 231 -12.99 1.36 0.69
CA SER A 231 -13.15 0.02 0.12
C SER A 231 -13.30 -1.05 1.23
N ARG A 232 -12.75 -0.76 2.41
CA ARG A 232 -12.81 -1.60 3.60
C ARG A 232 -14.02 -1.32 4.50
N PHE A 233 -14.74 -0.22 4.26
CA PHE A 233 -15.89 0.15 5.08
C PHE A 233 -17.20 -0.38 4.49
N ARG A 234 -18.07 -0.90 5.36
CA ARG A 234 -19.45 -1.28 5.03
C ARG A 234 -20.40 -0.79 6.11
N LEU A 235 -21.42 -0.04 5.71
CA LEU A 235 -22.54 0.31 6.56
C LEU A 235 -23.49 -0.91 6.66
N LEU A 236 -23.79 -1.33 7.89
CA LEU A 236 -24.67 -2.50 8.15
C LEU A 236 -26.12 -2.11 8.36
N GLY A 237 -26.50 -0.88 8.01
CA GLY A 237 -27.82 -0.33 8.19
C GLY A 237 -27.94 0.56 9.42
N ALA A 238 -29.19 0.91 9.79
CA ALA A 238 -29.45 1.81 10.94
C ALA A 238 -28.95 1.30 12.28
N SER A 239 -28.73 -0.01 12.43
CA SER A 239 -28.14 -0.59 13.65
C SER A 239 -26.76 -0.04 13.97
N ASP A 240 -26.01 0.43 12.98
CA ASP A 240 -24.69 1.03 13.20
C ASP A 240 -24.74 2.36 13.96
N PHE A 241 -25.84 3.09 13.88
CA PHE A 241 -25.98 4.40 14.54
C PHE A 241 -26.08 4.33 16.07
N SER A 242 -26.45 3.18 16.60
CA SER A 242 -26.53 2.94 18.05
C SER A 242 -25.57 1.84 18.53
N ASN A 243 -24.78 1.26 17.64
CA ASN A 243 -23.87 0.17 17.97
C ASN A 243 -22.70 0.67 18.84
N PRO A 244 -22.56 0.21 20.09
CA PRO A 244 -21.46 0.64 20.96
C PRO A 244 -20.08 0.23 20.47
N ASN A 245 -20.01 -0.78 19.57
CA ASN A 245 -18.77 -1.27 18.99
C ASN A 245 -18.47 -0.66 17.59
N PHE A 246 -19.29 0.28 17.11
CA PHE A 246 -19.11 0.88 15.78
C PHE A 246 -17.73 1.51 15.63
N THR A 247 -17.34 2.36 16.55
CA THR A 247 -16.04 3.04 16.55
C THR A 247 -14.87 2.06 16.58
N ARG A 248 -14.99 1.02 17.43
CA ARG A 248 -13.98 -0.04 17.51
C ARG A 248 -13.86 -0.76 16.15
N ARG A 249 -14.99 -1.13 15.55
CA ARG A 249 -15.01 -1.77 14.23
C ARG A 249 -14.33 -0.90 13.17
N VAL A 250 -14.63 0.40 13.11
CA VAL A 250 -13.97 1.32 12.17
C VAL A 250 -12.46 1.34 12.40
N VAL A 251 -12.00 1.50 13.64
CA VAL A 251 -10.57 1.53 13.99
C VAL A 251 -9.86 0.22 13.60
N GLU A 252 -10.52 -0.92 13.75
CA GLU A 252 -9.91 -2.23 13.47
C GLU A 252 -9.94 -2.62 11.99
N THR A 253 -10.90 -2.10 11.20
CA THR A 253 -11.13 -2.59 9.83
C THR A 253 -10.88 -1.58 8.73
N VAL A 254 -10.87 -0.28 9.03
CA VAL A 254 -10.71 0.79 8.05
C VAL A 254 -9.33 1.43 8.23
N PRO A 255 -8.33 1.09 7.41
CA PRO A 255 -7.02 1.71 7.50
C PRO A 255 -7.02 3.12 6.91
N VAL A 256 -6.05 3.92 7.32
CA VAL A 256 -5.62 5.11 6.60
C VAL A 256 -4.49 4.71 5.67
N VAL A 257 -4.59 5.05 4.40
CA VAL A 257 -3.58 4.77 3.38
C VAL A 257 -2.72 6.00 3.18
N LEU A 258 -1.42 5.80 3.22
CA LEU A 258 -0.42 6.82 2.96
C LEU A 258 0.38 6.44 1.72
N ASP A 259 0.56 7.36 0.80
CA ASP A 259 1.51 7.23 -0.30
C ASP A 259 2.89 7.63 0.22
N TRP A 260 3.92 6.85 -0.08
CA TRP A 260 5.28 7.16 0.31
C TRP A 260 6.18 7.46 -0.90
N ALA A 261 7.22 8.22 -0.67
CA ALA A 261 8.22 8.57 -1.68
C ALA A 261 9.55 8.92 -1.01
N ILE A 262 10.65 8.81 -1.74
CA ILE A 262 11.98 9.17 -1.29
C ILE A 262 12.26 10.65 -1.57
N GLY A 263 12.77 11.36 -0.57
CA GLY A 263 13.19 12.75 -0.69
C GLY A 263 12.10 13.69 -1.26
N ASP A 264 12.49 14.89 -1.67
CA ASP A 264 11.62 15.94 -2.20
C ASP A 264 11.90 16.23 -3.68
N LEU A 265 12.99 15.67 -4.20
CA LEU A 265 13.47 15.91 -5.56
C LEU A 265 12.64 15.12 -6.57
N SER A 266 12.45 15.68 -7.75
CA SER A 266 11.99 14.93 -8.91
C SER A 266 13.04 13.91 -9.35
N CYS A 267 12.66 12.92 -10.15
CA CYS A 267 13.60 11.95 -10.72
C CYS A 267 14.80 12.62 -11.39
N LYS A 268 14.54 13.62 -12.25
CA LYS A 268 15.56 14.35 -12.95
C LYS A 268 16.60 15.02 -12.05
N GLU A 269 16.15 15.55 -10.90
CA GLU A 269 17.04 16.18 -9.93
C GLU A 269 17.75 15.13 -9.08
N ALA A 270 17.04 14.07 -8.68
CA ALA A 270 17.55 13.00 -7.84
C ALA A 270 18.67 12.20 -8.51
N GLU A 271 18.57 11.90 -9.81
CA GLU A 271 19.58 11.20 -10.60
C GLU A 271 20.96 11.89 -10.56
N SER A 272 20.97 13.21 -10.40
CA SER A 272 22.21 14.01 -10.29
C SER A 272 22.70 14.14 -8.85
N SER A 273 21.99 13.61 -7.87
CA SER A 273 22.32 13.75 -6.44
C SER A 273 23.12 12.55 -5.95
N SER A 274 23.95 12.77 -4.91
CA SER A 274 24.72 11.70 -4.26
C SER A 274 23.87 10.73 -3.45
N GLY A 275 22.60 11.05 -3.22
CA GLY A 275 21.64 10.24 -2.46
C GLY A 275 20.64 9.49 -3.32
N TYR A 276 20.91 9.33 -4.63
CA TYR A 276 20.02 8.59 -5.53
C TYR A 276 19.88 7.13 -5.10
N ALA A 277 18.64 6.68 -4.88
CA ALA A 277 18.38 5.40 -4.24
C ALA A 277 18.16 4.23 -5.21
N CYS A 278 17.89 4.50 -6.50
CA CYS A 278 17.62 3.44 -7.47
C CYS A 278 18.91 2.71 -7.87
N GLN A 279 18.87 1.40 -7.76
CA GLN A 279 20.01 0.52 -8.02
C GLN A 279 19.97 -0.08 -9.44
N ALA A 280 20.87 -1.00 -9.74
CA ALA A 280 21.01 -1.60 -11.06
C ALA A 280 19.70 -2.19 -11.62
N ASN A 281 19.44 -2.03 -12.92
CA ASN A 281 18.26 -2.51 -13.64
C ASN A 281 16.95 -1.98 -13.08
N SER A 282 16.98 -0.75 -12.56
CA SER A 282 15.79 -0.03 -12.12
C SER A 282 15.84 1.41 -12.59
N HIS A 283 14.69 2.03 -12.67
CA HIS A 283 14.54 3.42 -13.02
C HIS A 283 13.73 4.16 -11.98
N CYS A 284 13.85 5.46 -12.01
CA CYS A 284 13.15 6.38 -11.14
C CYS A 284 11.77 6.71 -11.71
N VAL A 285 10.77 6.84 -10.83
CA VAL A 285 9.41 7.29 -11.14
C VAL A 285 9.01 8.38 -10.15
N ASP A 286 8.57 9.53 -10.65
CA ASP A 286 8.07 10.61 -9.81
C ASP A 286 6.86 10.16 -8.98
N SER A 287 6.78 10.57 -7.73
CA SER A 287 5.81 10.02 -6.79
C SER A 287 4.34 10.28 -7.14
N GLY A 288 4.05 11.30 -7.94
CA GLY A 288 2.68 11.70 -8.29
C GLY A 288 1.84 12.25 -7.11
N THR A 289 2.43 12.37 -5.92
CA THR A 289 1.73 12.82 -4.70
C THR A 289 1.43 14.31 -4.68
N GLY A 290 2.07 15.10 -5.55
CA GLY A 290 2.01 16.56 -5.56
C GLY A 290 2.95 17.24 -4.55
N PHE A 291 3.75 16.45 -3.82
CA PHE A 291 4.71 16.94 -2.81
C PHE A 291 6.17 16.70 -3.21
N GLY A 292 6.42 16.32 -4.46
CA GLY A 292 7.73 15.89 -4.93
C GLY A 292 8.12 14.51 -4.41
N GLY A 293 9.40 14.17 -4.59
CA GLY A 293 9.93 12.85 -4.26
C GLY A 293 9.71 11.82 -5.35
N TYR A 294 10.40 10.71 -5.23
CA TYR A 294 10.41 9.64 -6.24
C TYR A 294 10.35 8.26 -5.62
N ARG A 295 10.13 7.27 -6.44
CA ARG A 295 10.27 5.83 -6.15
C ARG A 295 11.13 5.19 -7.23
N CYS A 296 11.62 4.00 -6.95
CA CYS A 296 12.33 3.19 -7.93
C CYS A 296 11.46 2.01 -8.33
N GLU A 297 11.46 1.70 -9.61
CA GLU A 297 10.77 0.54 -10.18
C GLU A 297 11.77 -0.28 -10.98
N CYS A 298 11.66 -1.62 -10.92
CA CYS A 298 12.49 -2.48 -11.74
C CYS A 298 12.19 -2.26 -13.21
N ASP A 299 13.24 -2.28 -14.06
CA ASP A 299 13.10 -2.21 -15.51
C ASP A 299 12.27 -3.38 -16.04
N TYR A 300 11.68 -3.20 -17.21
CA TYR A 300 10.88 -4.24 -17.82
C TYR A 300 11.66 -5.55 -17.98
N GLY A 301 11.09 -6.65 -17.47
CA GLY A 301 11.73 -7.96 -17.47
C GLY A 301 12.66 -8.22 -16.29
N TYR A 302 12.74 -7.28 -15.35
CA TYR A 302 13.49 -7.43 -14.11
C TYR A 302 12.56 -7.46 -12.89
N GLU A 303 12.97 -8.14 -11.84
CA GLU A 303 12.27 -8.23 -10.56
C GLU A 303 13.26 -8.14 -9.41
N GLY A 304 12.78 -7.89 -8.21
CA GLY A 304 13.61 -7.75 -7.02
C GLY A 304 13.27 -6.47 -6.27
N ASN A 305 14.20 -6.02 -5.46
CA ASN A 305 14.05 -4.77 -4.73
C ASN A 305 14.97 -3.69 -5.34
N PRO A 306 14.40 -2.65 -6.00
CA PRO A 306 15.17 -1.65 -6.73
C PRO A 306 16.03 -0.75 -5.84
N TYR A 307 15.90 -0.85 -4.52
CA TYR A 307 16.63 -0.05 -3.54
C TYR A 307 17.80 -0.78 -2.89
N LEU A 308 17.87 -2.11 -3.02
CA LEU A 308 18.99 -2.90 -2.50
C LEU A 308 20.18 -2.89 -3.45
N THR A 309 21.38 -3.05 -2.91
CA THR A 309 22.65 -2.99 -3.69
C THR A 309 22.69 -3.97 -4.85
N GLN A 310 22.02 -5.12 -4.73
CA GLN A 310 21.85 -6.09 -5.82
C GLN A 310 20.93 -5.58 -6.93
N GLY A 311 20.09 -4.60 -6.62
CA GLY A 311 19.12 -4.05 -7.55
C GLY A 311 18.08 -5.07 -8.01
N CYS A 312 17.62 -4.87 -9.23
CA CYS A 312 16.71 -5.77 -9.90
C CYS A 312 17.49 -6.77 -10.78
N PHE A 313 17.07 -8.02 -10.78
CA PHE A 313 17.65 -9.10 -11.57
C PHE A 313 16.64 -9.60 -12.60
N MET A 314 17.13 -10.20 -13.67
CA MET A 314 16.29 -10.66 -14.77
C MET A 314 15.26 -11.69 -14.27
N ALA A 315 13.98 -11.39 -14.47
CA ALA A 315 12.89 -12.33 -14.18
C ALA A 315 12.82 -13.38 -15.31
N LEU A 316 13.25 -14.60 -15.04
CA LEU A 316 13.28 -15.66 -16.06
C LEU A 316 11.89 -16.16 -16.47
N ASP A 317 10.88 -15.94 -15.65
CA ASP A 317 9.52 -16.45 -15.86
C ASP A 317 8.47 -15.33 -16.08
N ARG A 318 8.89 -14.12 -16.43
CA ARG A 318 7.92 -13.04 -16.67
C ARG A 318 7.45 -13.07 -18.13
N PRO A 319 6.12 -13.06 -18.34
CA PRO A 319 5.57 -13.01 -19.70
C PRO A 319 6.02 -11.74 -20.42
N ILE A 320 6.33 -11.88 -21.71
CA ILE A 320 6.63 -10.78 -22.62
C ILE A 320 5.32 -10.25 -23.18
N GLY A 321 5.02 -8.98 -22.93
CA GLY A 321 3.82 -8.33 -23.45
C GLY A 321 2.50 -8.97 -22.96
N ASN A 322 1.44 -8.74 -23.71
CA ASN A 322 0.08 -9.23 -23.48
C ASN A 322 -0.45 -10.11 -24.61
N LEU A 323 0.40 -10.52 -25.53
CA LEU A 323 0.05 -11.34 -26.70
C LEU A 323 0.33 -12.82 -26.40
N SER A 324 -0.48 -13.70 -26.94
CA SER A 324 -0.16 -15.13 -27.00
C SER A 324 1.04 -15.41 -27.93
N CYS A 325 1.66 -16.59 -27.80
CA CYS A 325 2.71 -17.04 -28.70
C CYS A 325 2.31 -16.91 -30.17
N ASN A 326 1.11 -17.37 -30.51
CA ASN A 326 0.58 -17.34 -31.90
C ASN A 326 0.43 -15.91 -32.44
N GLU A 327 0.09 -14.96 -31.60
CA GLU A 327 -0.08 -13.56 -31.98
C GLU A 327 1.28 -12.83 -32.06
N ALA A 328 2.17 -13.13 -31.11
CA ALA A 328 3.49 -12.52 -31.04
C ALA A 328 4.39 -12.92 -32.24
N GLN A 329 4.36 -14.19 -32.63
CA GLN A 329 5.12 -14.71 -33.76
C GLN A 329 4.79 -14.03 -35.11
N LYS A 330 3.59 -13.48 -35.24
CA LYS A 330 3.12 -12.78 -36.46
C LYS A 330 3.51 -11.31 -36.54
N ARG A 331 4.14 -10.78 -35.46
CA ARG A 331 4.49 -9.35 -35.35
C ARG A 331 6.00 -9.11 -35.51
N SER A 332 6.35 -7.98 -36.10
CA SER A 332 7.72 -7.47 -36.02
C SER A 332 8.03 -7.12 -34.56
N GLY A 333 9.09 -7.70 -33.97
CA GLY A 333 9.45 -7.56 -32.56
C GLY A 333 9.17 -8.79 -31.71
N TYR A 334 8.94 -9.95 -32.33
CA TYR A 334 8.94 -11.23 -31.65
C TYR A 334 10.28 -11.48 -30.95
N ALA A 335 10.23 -11.72 -29.63
CA ALA A 335 11.42 -11.69 -28.77
C ALA A 335 12.17 -13.02 -28.67
N CYS A 336 11.55 -14.16 -29.05
CA CYS A 336 12.22 -15.45 -28.99
C CYS A 336 13.14 -15.64 -30.22
N GLN A 337 14.40 -15.91 -29.93
CA GLN A 337 15.46 -16.06 -30.93
C GLN A 337 15.77 -17.50 -31.27
N ALA A 338 16.79 -17.75 -32.13
CA ALA A 338 17.23 -19.09 -32.45
C ALA A 338 17.54 -19.92 -31.19
N ASN A 339 17.25 -21.22 -31.24
CA ASN A 339 17.41 -22.18 -30.15
C ASN A 339 16.53 -21.84 -28.90
N SER A 340 15.39 -21.19 -29.13
CA SER A 340 14.38 -21.00 -28.12
C SER A 340 12.98 -21.12 -28.72
N HIS A 341 12.05 -21.58 -27.90
CA HIS A 341 10.64 -21.66 -28.24
C HIS A 341 9.78 -20.78 -27.34
N CYS A 342 8.65 -20.39 -27.88
CA CYS A 342 7.66 -19.59 -27.18
C CYS A 342 6.72 -20.47 -26.37
N VAL A 343 6.41 -20.04 -25.15
CA VAL A 343 5.44 -20.70 -24.26
C VAL A 343 4.46 -19.63 -23.74
N ASP A 344 3.16 -19.88 -23.85
CA ASP A 344 2.15 -18.97 -23.30
C ASP A 344 2.22 -18.96 -21.75
N SER A 345 2.04 -17.79 -21.16
CA SER A 345 2.26 -17.58 -19.71
C SER A 345 1.29 -18.30 -18.79
N GLY A 346 0.19 -18.84 -19.31
CA GLY A 346 -0.81 -19.59 -18.52
C GLY A 346 -1.56 -18.75 -17.47
N ARG A 347 -1.30 -17.45 -17.34
CA ARG A 347 -2.00 -16.59 -16.39
C ARG A 347 -3.33 -16.12 -16.96
N THR A 348 -4.42 -16.49 -16.31
CA THR A 348 -5.76 -16.01 -16.64
C THR A 348 -5.84 -14.49 -16.42
N GLY A 349 -6.01 -13.72 -17.49
CA GLY A 349 -6.39 -12.31 -17.44
C GLY A 349 -5.47 -11.30 -18.12
N ASN A 350 -4.18 -11.49 -18.12
CA ASN A 350 -3.25 -10.67 -18.92
C ASN A 350 -2.36 -11.61 -19.71
N GLY A 351 -2.68 -11.86 -20.96
CA GLY A 351 -1.88 -12.67 -21.87
C GLY A 351 -0.40 -12.33 -21.79
N GLY A 352 0.41 -13.01 -22.51
CA GLY A 352 1.86 -12.82 -22.58
C GLY A 352 2.53 -14.14 -22.86
N TYR A 353 3.72 -14.12 -23.39
CA TYR A 353 4.50 -15.31 -23.71
C TYR A 353 5.89 -15.24 -23.09
N MET A 354 6.54 -16.36 -22.97
CA MET A 354 7.91 -16.51 -22.47
C MET A 354 8.74 -17.21 -23.54
N CYS A 355 10.01 -16.88 -23.63
CA CYS A 355 10.95 -17.63 -24.43
C CYS A 355 11.71 -18.61 -23.53
N ARG A 356 11.66 -19.91 -23.86
CA ARG A 356 12.46 -20.94 -23.19
C ARG A 356 13.50 -21.44 -24.16
N CYS A 357 14.74 -21.59 -23.69
CA CYS A 357 15.79 -22.22 -24.50
C CYS A 357 15.44 -23.69 -24.77
N ASP A 358 15.78 -24.17 -25.98
CA ASP A 358 15.65 -25.58 -26.34
C ASP A 358 16.63 -26.43 -25.54
N ASP A 359 16.39 -27.75 -25.47
CA ASP A 359 17.23 -28.69 -24.71
C ASP A 359 18.70 -28.57 -25.10
N GLY A 360 19.57 -28.40 -24.12
CA GLY A 360 21.01 -28.22 -24.31
C GLY A 360 21.48 -26.78 -24.57
N TYR A 361 20.57 -25.81 -24.51
CA TYR A 361 20.90 -24.39 -24.64
C TYR A 361 20.56 -23.64 -23.34
N GLU A 362 21.41 -22.67 -22.98
CA GLU A 362 21.19 -21.79 -21.84
C GLU A 362 21.03 -20.33 -22.28
N GLY A 363 20.04 -19.64 -21.70
CA GLY A 363 19.82 -18.22 -21.95
C GLY A 363 20.64 -17.34 -21.01
N LYS A 364 21.14 -16.21 -21.52
CA LYS A 364 21.67 -15.10 -20.72
C LYS A 364 20.61 -14.02 -20.55
#